data_52efe8ee8224f3cdfcbe3d23472f5e25
#
_entry.id   52efe8ee8224f3cdfcbe3d23472f5e25
#
_cell.length_a   1.000
_cell.length_b   1.000
_cell.length_c   1.000
_cell.angle_alpha   90.00
_cell.angle_beta   90.00
_cell.angle_gamma   90.00
#
_symmetry.space_group_name_H-M   'P 1'
#
loop_
_entity.id
_entity.type
_entity.pdbx_description
1 polymer ?
#
loop_
_entity_poly.entity_id
_entity_poly.type
_entity_poly.pdbx_seq_one_letter_code
_entity_poly.pdbx_strand_id
1 'polypeptide(L)'
;MTPHFPTSQGELIKRARGEKTQSAFAKEMGVDRTCLSRYESENLGAPTKVLNYCLRAIAAHAGQSEGGGRPVEQALEHARQAVDFLERATQSQRGDT
;
A
#
# COMPACT_ATOMS: atom_id res chain seq x y z
N MET A 1 19.36 -11.91 0.66
CA MET A 1 17.99 -11.75 1.16
C MET A 1 17.15 -10.99 0.17
N THR A 2 16.05 -11.56 -0.18
CA THR A 2 15.16 -10.92 -1.14
C THR A 2 14.37 -9.82 -0.47
N PRO A 3 14.29 -8.64 -1.10
CA PRO A 3 13.43 -7.61 -0.56
C PRO A 3 11.99 -8.10 -0.55
N HIS A 4 11.34 -7.85 0.55
CA HIS A 4 9.95 -8.21 0.70
C HIS A 4 9.07 -7.12 0.09
N PHE A 5 8.46 -7.44 -1.01
CA PHE A 5 7.42 -6.58 -1.52
C PHE A 5 6.09 -7.04 -0.96
N PRO A 6 5.21 -6.12 -0.62
CA PRO A 6 3.89 -6.52 -0.15
C PRO A 6 3.18 -7.36 -1.22
N THR A 7 2.68 -8.49 -0.81
CA THR A 7 1.94 -9.36 -1.72
C THR A 7 0.45 -9.26 -1.52
N SER A 8 0.03 -8.46 -0.55
CA SER A 8 -1.38 -8.27 -0.26
C SER A 8 -1.61 -6.83 0.19
N GLN A 9 -2.85 -6.39 0.11
CA GLN A 9 -3.18 -5.03 0.55
C GLN A 9 -2.90 -4.85 2.03
N GLY A 10 -3.13 -5.88 2.84
CA GLY A 10 -2.87 -5.80 4.27
C GLY A 10 -1.41 -5.55 4.56
N GLU A 11 -0.52 -6.27 3.89
CA GLU A 11 0.90 -6.06 4.05
C GLU A 11 1.33 -4.67 3.60
N LEU A 12 0.79 -4.23 2.47
CA LEU A 12 1.10 -2.91 1.94
C LEU A 12 0.75 -1.82 2.94
N ILE A 13 -0.45 -1.89 3.48
CA ILE A 13 -0.94 -0.88 4.40
C ILE A 13 -0.14 -0.90 5.70
N LYS A 14 0.11 -2.08 6.24
CA LYS A 14 0.91 -2.20 7.47
C LYS A 14 2.30 -1.65 7.29
N ARG A 15 2.91 -1.91 6.16
CA ARG A 15 4.24 -1.41 5.87
C ARG A 15 4.24 0.11 5.75
N ALA A 16 3.23 0.66 5.08
CA ALA A 16 3.10 2.10 4.96
C ALA A 16 2.85 2.75 6.31
N ARG A 17 2.09 2.09 7.17
CA ARG A 17 1.79 2.61 8.49
C ARG A 17 3.05 2.68 9.36
N GLY A 18 3.92 1.69 9.26
CA GLY A 18 5.14 1.67 10.04
C GLY A 18 4.86 1.68 11.53
N GLU A 19 5.44 2.62 12.24
CA GLU A 19 5.30 2.70 13.69
C GLU A 19 4.09 3.52 14.14
N LYS A 20 3.37 4.10 13.20
CA LYS A 20 2.18 4.89 13.54
C LYS A 20 1.07 3.99 14.04
N THR A 21 0.22 4.54 14.88
CA THR A 21 -0.96 3.81 15.31
C THR A 21 -1.97 3.76 14.16
N GLN A 22 -2.87 2.79 14.22
CA GLN A 22 -3.96 2.74 13.24
C GLN A 22 -4.79 4.01 13.25
N SER A 23 -5.05 4.55 14.43
CA SER A 23 -5.83 5.78 14.54
C SER A 23 -5.16 6.96 13.86
N ALA A 24 -3.86 7.13 14.09
CA ALA A 24 -3.12 8.22 13.49
C ALA A 24 -3.06 8.09 11.97
N PHE A 25 -2.77 6.89 11.49
CA PHE A 25 -2.65 6.65 10.06
C PHE A 25 -3.99 6.80 9.35
N ALA A 26 -5.06 6.29 9.97
CA ALA A 26 -6.39 6.44 9.41
C ALA A 26 -6.77 7.91 9.28
N LYS A 27 -6.43 8.69 10.29
CA LYS A 27 -6.70 10.12 10.27
C LYS A 27 -5.95 10.82 9.15
N GLU A 28 -4.69 10.45 8.93
CA GLU A 28 -3.90 11.00 7.84
C GLU A 28 -4.55 10.74 6.50
N MET A 29 -5.08 9.54 6.32
CA MET A 29 -5.69 9.16 5.05
C MET A 29 -7.13 9.60 4.90
N GLY A 30 -7.71 10.10 5.98
CA GLY A 30 -9.11 10.50 5.95
C GLY A 30 -10.08 9.33 5.93
N VAL A 31 -9.69 8.22 6.55
CA VAL A 31 -10.57 7.05 6.65
C VAL A 31 -10.82 6.73 8.11
N ASP A 32 -11.84 5.94 8.36
CA ASP A 32 -12.17 5.51 9.71
C ASP A 32 -11.19 4.43 10.16
N ARG A 33 -10.86 4.45 11.45
CA ARG A 33 -9.94 3.46 12.02
C ARG A 33 -10.47 2.03 11.83
N THR A 34 -11.77 1.86 11.98
CA THR A 34 -12.38 0.55 11.81
C THR A 34 -12.19 0.04 10.38
N CYS A 35 -12.37 0.93 9.40
CA CYS A 35 -12.13 0.58 8.01
C CYS A 35 -10.67 0.23 7.79
N LEU A 36 -9.75 1.01 8.34
CA LEU A 36 -8.33 0.72 8.19
C LEU A 36 -7.99 -0.65 8.77
N SER A 37 -8.53 -0.96 9.93
CA SER A 37 -8.31 -2.25 10.55
C SER A 37 -8.78 -3.40 9.64
N ARG A 38 -9.92 -3.22 9.01
CA ARG A 38 -10.46 -4.22 8.08
C ARG A 38 -9.64 -4.32 6.81
N TYR A 39 -9.11 -3.21 6.33
CA TYR A 39 -8.20 -3.24 5.18
C TYR A 39 -6.94 -4.01 5.52
N GLU A 40 -6.37 -3.79 6.70
CA GLU A 40 -5.15 -4.47 7.11
C GLU A 40 -5.34 -5.96 7.32
N SER A 41 -6.51 -6.36 7.80
CA SER A 41 -6.84 -7.77 8.00
C SER A 41 -7.40 -8.42 6.74
N GLU A 42 -7.59 -7.62 5.70
CA GLU A 42 -8.11 -8.08 4.41
C GLU A 42 -9.55 -8.57 4.46
N ASN A 43 -10.28 -8.13 5.46
CA ASN A 43 -11.72 -8.39 5.53
C ASN A 43 -12.50 -7.46 4.64
N LEU A 44 -11.88 -6.40 4.18
CA LEU A 44 -12.52 -5.40 3.33
C LEU A 44 -11.51 -4.92 2.30
N GLY A 45 -11.94 -4.79 1.06
CA GLY A 45 -11.05 -4.32 0.00
C GLY A 45 -10.77 -2.83 0.13
N ALA A 46 -9.50 -2.47 0.14
CA ALA A 46 -9.11 -1.07 0.26
C ALA A 46 -9.34 -0.33 -1.06
N PRO A 47 -9.86 0.90 -1.00
CA PRO A 47 -10.00 1.69 -2.23
C PRO A 47 -8.65 2.05 -2.82
N THR A 48 -8.66 2.32 -4.11
CA THR A 48 -7.43 2.68 -4.82
C THR A 48 -6.72 3.87 -4.18
N LYS A 49 -7.47 4.86 -3.70
CA LYS A 49 -6.85 6.03 -3.08
C LYS A 49 -6.05 5.67 -1.84
N VAL A 50 -6.51 4.67 -1.08
CA VAL A 50 -5.79 4.22 0.09
C VAL A 50 -4.51 3.51 -0.32
N LEU A 51 -4.60 2.65 -1.31
CA LEU A 51 -3.43 1.95 -1.82
C LEU A 51 -2.40 2.91 -2.38
N ASN A 52 -2.84 3.90 -3.12
CA ASN A 52 -1.94 4.91 -3.67
C ASN A 52 -1.27 5.72 -2.57
N TYR A 53 -2.00 6.06 -1.54
CA TYR A 53 -1.42 6.77 -0.40
C TYR A 53 -0.31 5.94 0.23
N CYS A 54 -0.58 4.66 0.42
CA CYS A 54 0.39 3.77 1.04
C CYS A 54 1.65 3.62 0.18
N LEU A 55 1.48 3.54 -1.13
CA LEU A 55 2.61 3.46 -2.03
C LEU A 55 3.49 4.70 -1.95
N ARG A 56 2.87 5.86 -1.89
CA ARG A 56 3.61 7.13 -1.77
C ARG A 56 4.36 7.20 -0.45
N ALA A 57 3.72 6.72 0.62
CA ALA A 57 4.35 6.74 1.93
C ALA A 57 5.59 5.85 1.94
N ILE A 58 5.50 4.67 1.35
CA ILE A 58 6.63 3.75 1.28
C ILE A 58 7.74 4.34 0.43
N ALA A 59 7.39 4.95 -0.70
CA ALA A 59 8.39 5.56 -1.57
C ALA A 59 9.09 6.71 -0.87
N ALA A 60 8.36 7.50 -0.11
CA ALA A 60 8.94 8.61 0.64
C ALA A 60 9.94 8.12 1.68
N HIS A 61 9.59 7.05 2.38
CA HIS A 61 10.49 6.47 3.37
C HIS A 61 11.75 5.91 2.72
N ALA A 62 11.59 5.24 1.61
CA ALA A 62 12.74 4.68 0.89
C ALA A 62 13.67 5.80 0.44
N GLY A 63 13.11 6.90 -0.06
CA GLY A 63 13.90 8.03 -0.48
C GLY A 63 14.68 8.65 0.67
N GLN A 64 14.04 8.79 1.81
CA GLN A 64 14.69 9.35 2.98
C GLN A 64 15.81 8.45 3.50
N SER A 65 15.58 7.15 3.47
CA SER A 65 16.56 6.19 3.97
C SER A 65 17.83 6.18 3.13
N GLU A 66 17.66 6.21 1.83
CA GLU A 66 18.77 6.02 0.92
C GLU A 66 19.47 7.31 0.53
N GLY A 67 18.72 8.38 0.53
CA GLY A 67 19.26 9.64 0.09
C GLY A 67 19.60 9.68 -1.38
N GLY A 68 19.25 8.65 -2.14
CA GLY A 68 19.53 8.57 -3.56
C GLY A 68 18.24 8.48 -4.37
N GLY A 69 18.30 8.92 -5.62
CA GLY A 69 17.11 8.95 -6.45
C GLY A 69 16.75 7.62 -7.09
N ARG A 70 17.76 6.87 -7.50
CA ARG A 70 17.51 5.63 -8.24
C ARG A 70 16.77 4.57 -7.45
N PRO A 71 17.14 4.30 -6.20
CA PRO A 71 16.39 3.31 -5.43
C PRO A 71 14.92 3.67 -5.26
N VAL A 72 14.66 4.98 -5.17
CA VAL A 72 13.28 5.46 -5.05
C VAL A 72 12.49 5.15 -6.31
N GLU A 73 13.10 5.40 -7.47
CA GLU A 73 12.42 5.13 -8.74
C GLU A 73 12.10 3.66 -8.90
N GLN A 74 13.04 2.79 -8.55
CA GLN A 74 12.82 1.36 -8.64
C GLN A 74 11.73 0.89 -7.70
N ALA A 75 11.76 1.39 -6.46
CA ALA A 75 10.75 1.03 -5.48
C ALA A 75 9.36 1.46 -5.94
N LEU A 76 9.27 2.66 -6.49
CA LEU A 76 8.00 3.18 -6.97
C LEU A 76 7.48 2.36 -8.14
N GLU A 77 8.36 1.96 -9.04
CA GLU A 77 7.97 1.16 -10.19
C GLU A 77 7.44 -0.20 -9.76
N HIS A 78 8.14 -0.85 -8.84
CA HIS A 78 7.68 -2.13 -8.32
C HIS A 78 6.36 -2.01 -7.61
N ALA A 79 6.18 -0.94 -6.84
CA ALA A 79 4.93 -0.71 -6.15
C ALA A 79 3.78 -0.50 -7.12
N ARG A 80 4.04 0.22 -8.21
CA ARG A 80 3.02 0.42 -9.25
C ARG A 80 2.63 -0.90 -9.88
N GLN A 81 3.59 -1.76 -10.14
CA GLN A 81 3.31 -3.08 -10.71
C GLN A 81 2.43 -3.91 -9.77
N ALA A 82 2.68 -3.81 -8.47
CA ALA A 82 1.87 -4.54 -7.50
C ALA A 82 0.43 -4.04 -7.51
N VAL A 83 0.25 -2.72 -7.57
CA VAL A 83 -1.09 -2.15 -7.64
C VAL A 83 -1.79 -2.56 -8.93
N ASP A 84 -1.08 -2.50 -10.04
CA ASP A 84 -1.63 -2.92 -11.33
C ASP A 84 -2.12 -4.36 -11.26
N PHE A 85 -1.31 -5.22 -10.68
CA PHE A 85 -1.66 -6.62 -10.56
C PHE A 85 -2.92 -6.80 -9.73
N LEU A 86 -3.00 -6.10 -8.60
CA LEU A 86 -4.18 -6.18 -7.73
C LEU A 86 -5.42 -5.65 -8.42
N GLU A 87 -5.27 -4.55 -9.15
CA GLU A 87 -6.41 -3.98 -9.87
C GLU A 87 -6.90 -4.91 -10.96
N ARG A 88 -5.97 -5.51 -11.70
CA ARG A 88 -6.33 -6.45 -12.74
C ARG A 88 -7.03 -7.68 -12.17
N ALA A 89 -6.55 -8.18 -11.05
CA ALA A 89 -7.18 -9.32 -10.42
C ALA A 89 -8.61 -8.99 -10.02
N THR A 90 -8.81 -7.79 -9.47
CA THR A 90 -10.14 -7.35 -9.08
C THR A 90 -11.05 -7.18 -10.29
N GLN A 91 -10.54 -6.56 -11.34
CA GLN A 91 -11.31 -6.35 -12.55
C GLN A 91 -11.66 -7.67 -13.22
N SER A 92 -10.72 -8.60 -13.21
CA SER A 92 -10.94 -9.90 -13.80
C SER A 92 -12.08 -10.62 -13.11
N GLN A 93 -12.15 -10.54 -11.81
CA GLN A 93 -13.24 -11.14 -11.06
C GLN A 93 -14.59 -10.52 -11.40
N ARG A 94 -14.59 -9.22 -11.62
CA ARG A 94 -15.83 -8.54 -12.00
C ARG A 94 -16.22 -8.84 -13.42
N GLY A 95 -15.24 -8.96 -14.29
CA GLY A 95 -15.48 -9.16 -15.70
C GLY A 95 -16.07 -10.51 -16.03
N ASP A 96 -15.93 -11.45 -15.14
CA ASP A 96 -16.40 -12.81 -15.38
C ASP A 96 -17.91 -12.98 -15.18
N THR A 97 -18.57 -11.95 -14.75
CA THR A 97 -20.02 -12.06 -14.54
C THR A 97 -20.83 -11.65 -15.76
#